data_ff7444af020d60c59e74299e0f533e80
#
_entry.id   ff7444af020d60c59e74299e0f533e80
#
_cell.length_a   1.000
_cell.length_b   1.000
_cell.length_c   1.000
_cell.angle_alpha   90.00
_cell.angle_beta   90.00
_cell.angle_gamma   90.00
#
_symmetry.space_group_name_H-M   'P 1'
#
loop_
_entity.id
_entity.type
_entity.pdbx_description
1 polymer ?
#
loop_
_entity_poly.entity_id
_entity_poly.type
_entity_poly.pdbx_seq_one_letter_code
_entity_poly.pdbx_strand_id
1 'polypeptide(L)'
;FYNTDDTLGTRLSEEALRNSWNIAAGASWYASSAAVPTWITDFRTDIPKIDVPSLILHGTADNILPIDATAREFHKRLPEADYIEIDGAPHGLLWTHTTEVNQALLTFLAK
;
A
#
# COMPACT_ATOMS: atom_id res chain seq x y z
N PHE A 1 0.28 4.66 10.07
CA PHE A 1 -0.32 3.76 9.08
C PHE A 1 -1.49 4.42 8.33
N TYR A 2 -2.41 5.05 9.04
CA TYR A 2 -3.59 5.70 8.46
C TYR A 2 -3.50 7.22 8.40
N ASN A 3 -2.44 7.85 8.93
CA ASN A 3 -2.32 9.30 9.12
C ASN A 3 -3.57 9.87 9.82
N THR A 4 -3.86 9.35 11.02
CA THR A 4 -5.12 9.59 11.75
C THR A 4 -5.39 11.06 12.06
N ASP A 5 -4.35 11.88 12.17
CA ASP A 5 -4.49 13.32 12.36
C ASP A 5 -5.25 14.00 11.20
N ASP A 6 -5.13 13.42 10.00
CA ASP A 6 -5.74 13.96 8.78
C ASP A 6 -6.99 13.16 8.33
N THR A 7 -7.07 11.88 8.67
CA THR A 7 -8.06 10.95 8.10
C THR A 7 -9.17 10.55 9.06
N LEU A 8 -8.92 10.56 10.38
CA LEU A 8 -9.92 10.11 11.35
C LEU A 8 -11.15 11.05 11.35
N GLY A 9 -12.33 10.46 11.31
CA GLY A 9 -13.59 11.20 11.24
C GLY A 9 -13.95 11.74 9.84
N THR A 10 -13.04 11.71 8.89
CA THR A 10 -13.26 12.18 7.50
C THR A 10 -13.20 11.05 6.48
N ARG A 11 -12.13 10.27 6.49
CA ARG A 11 -11.88 9.14 5.58
C ARG A 11 -11.78 7.79 6.31
N LEU A 12 -11.63 7.80 7.63
CA LEU A 12 -11.51 6.62 8.48
C LEU A 12 -12.43 6.80 9.70
N SER A 13 -13.33 5.84 9.96
CA SER A 13 -14.14 5.85 11.17
C SER A 13 -13.37 5.31 12.38
N GLU A 14 -13.80 5.69 13.58
CA GLU A 14 -13.23 5.14 14.83
C GLU A 14 -13.41 3.62 14.92
N GLU A 15 -14.54 3.10 14.43
CA GLU A 15 -14.81 1.66 14.42
C GLU A 15 -13.85 0.92 13.50
N ALA A 16 -13.56 1.46 12.32
CA ALA A 16 -12.60 0.88 11.39
C ALA A 16 -11.19 0.89 11.99
N LEU A 17 -10.79 1.99 12.62
CA LEU A 17 -9.50 2.09 13.32
C LEU A 17 -9.42 1.07 14.46
N ARG A 18 -10.47 0.97 15.28
CA ARG A 18 -10.55 0.01 16.40
C ARG A 18 -10.49 -1.44 15.91
N ASN A 19 -11.22 -1.75 14.82
CA ASN A 19 -11.17 -3.08 14.22
C ASN A 19 -9.78 -3.44 13.72
N SER A 20 -9.11 -2.53 13.03
CA SER A 20 -7.73 -2.71 12.58
C SER A 20 -6.77 -2.95 13.75
N TRP A 21 -6.93 -2.19 14.84
CA TRP A 21 -6.15 -2.38 16.05
C TRP A 21 -6.37 -3.77 16.67
N ASN A 22 -7.63 -4.22 16.77
CA ASN A 22 -7.96 -5.53 17.33
C ASN A 22 -7.36 -6.67 16.50
N ILE A 23 -7.38 -6.56 15.18
CA ILE A 23 -6.74 -7.54 14.29
C ILE A 23 -5.22 -7.57 14.51
N ALA A 24 -4.60 -6.40 14.56
CA ALA A 24 -3.15 -6.30 14.78
C ALA A 24 -2.74 -6.83 16.16
N ALA A 25 -3.52 -6.50 17.21
CA ALA A 25 -3.26 -6.95 18.58
C ALA A 25 -3.48 -8.46 18.75
N GLY A 26 -4.34 -9.08 17.93
CA GLY A 26 -4.55 -10.52 17.90
C GLY A 26 -3.46 -11.33 17.16
N ALA A 27 -2.54 -10.65 16.47
CA ALA A 27 -1.48 -11.32 15.75
C ALA A 27 -0.44 -11.94 16.69
N SER A 28 0.13 -13.07 16.27
CA SER A 28 1.25 -13.68 17.01
C SER A 28 2.47 -12.76 17.00
N TRP A 29 2.92 -12.31 18.18
CA TRP A 29 4.11 -11.49 18.30
C TRP A 29 5.36 -12.20 17.72
N TYR A 30 5.45 -13.52 17.89
CA TYR A 30 6.54 -14.32 17.35
C TYR A 30 6.53 -14.30 15.81
N ALA A 31 5.38 -14.54 15.19
CA ALA A 31 5.25 -14.51 13.74
C ALA A 31 5.52 -13.11 13.17
N SER A 32 5.00 -12.07 13.82
CA SER A 32 5.23 -10.68 13.42
C SER A 32 6.71 -10.31 13.49
N SER A 33 7.38 -10.67 14.59
CA SER A 33 8.83 -10.42 14.75
C SER A 33 9.67 -11.20 13.75
N ALA A 34 9.30 -12.45 13.45
CA ALA A 34 10.01 -13.28 12.47
C ALA A 34 9.81 -12.82 11.02
N ALA A 35 8.72 -12.10 10.73
CA ALA A 35 8.47 -11.53 9.41
C ALA A 35 9.39 -10.32 9.08
N VAL A 36 9.78 -9.54 10.09
CA VAL A 36 10.57 -8.31 9.87
C VAL A 36 11.85 -8.53 9.05
N PRO A 37 12.69 -9.55 9.33
CA PRO A 37 13.89 -9.80 8.52
C PRO A 37 13.59 -10.11 7.04
N THR A 38 12.39 -10.59 6.71
CA THR A 38 12.03 -10.89 5.31
C THR A 38 11.80 -9.63 4.49
N TRP A 39 11.46 -8.50 5.12
CA TRP A 39 11.19 -7.23 4.44
C TRP A 39 12.43 -6.60 3.80
N ILE A 40 13.63 -7.01 4.23
CA ILE A 40 14.89 -6.54 3.66
C ILE A 40 15.39 -7.44 2.51
N THR A 41 14.58 -8.42 2.08
CA THR A 41 14.90 -9.26 0.92
C THR A 41 14.96 -8.40 -0.34
N ASP A 42 16.06 -8.52 -1.08
CA ASP A 42 16.25 -7.76 -2.31
C ASP A 42 15.63 -8.50 -3.51
N PHE A 43 14.53 -7.97 -4.04
CA PHE A 43 13.82 -8.49 -5.21
C PHE A 43 14.14 -7.73 -6.50
N ARG A 44 15.11 -6.80 -6.51
CA ARG A 44 15.41 -5.97 -7.68
C ARG A 44 15.80 -6.77 -8.92
N THR A 45 16.37 -7.96 -8.75
CA THR A 45 16.70 -8.88 -9.85
C THR A 45 15.50 -9.67 -10.37
N ASP A 46 14.39 -9.68 -9.64
CA ASP A 46 13.18 -10.41 -10.02
C ASP A 46 12.16 -9.50 -10.73
N ILE A 47 12.19 -8.20 -10.47
CA ILE A 47 11.27 -7.24 -11.08
C ILE A 47 11.26 -7.35 -12.62
N PRO A 48 12.42 -7.41 -13.33
CA PRO A 48 12.42 -7.52 -14.80
C PRO A 48 11.86 -8.84 -15.36
N LYS A 49 11.58 -9.81 -14.50
CA LYS A 49 10.97 -11.09 -14.88
C LYS A 49 9.44 -11.06 -14.85
N ILE A 50 8.85 -9.96 -14.39
CA ILE A 50 7.41 -9.78 -14.36
C ILE A 50 6.94 -9.51 -15.80
N ASP A 51 6.22 -10.47 -16.36
CA ASP A 51 5.73 -10.47 -17.75
C ASP A 51 4.19 -10.49 -17.84
N VAL A 52 3.52 -10.21 -16.74
CA VAL A 52 2.06 -10.14 -16.64
C VAL A 52 1.58 -8.71 -16.48
N PRO A 53 0.33 -8.39 -16.91
CA PRO A 53 -0.27 -7.08 -16.63
C PRO A 53 -0.17 -6.75 -15.15
N SER A 54 0.38 -5.59 -14.84
CA SER A 54 0.66 -5.20 -13.46
C SER A 54 0.17 -3.79 -13.19
N LEU A 55 -0.36 -3.55 -12.00
CA LEU A 55 -0.73 -2.24 -11.49
C LEU A 55 0.04 -1.94 -10.22
N ILE A 56 0.75 -0.82 -10.21
CA ILE A 56 1.38 -0.26 -9.01
C ILE A 56 0.50 0.89 -8.53
N LEU A 57 0.03 0.80 -7.29
CA LEU A 57 -0.84 1.80 -6.68
C LEU A 57 -0.29 2.18 -5.31
N HIS A 58 -0.04 3.48 -5.09
CA HIS A 58 0.64 3.96 -3.89
C HIS A 58 0.12 5.33 -3.45
N GLY A 59 0.12 5.57 -2.14
CA GLY A 59 -0.28 6.84 -1.57
C GLY A 59 0.88 7.83 -1.46
N THR A 60 0.66 9.10 -1.83
CA THR A 60 1.72 10.12 -1.79
C THR A 60 2.12 10.51 -0.37
N ALA A 61 1.25 10.28 0.63
CA ALA A 61 1.50 10.55 2.04
C ALA A 61 1.80 9.27 2.86
N ASP A 62 2.31 8.22 2.20
CA ASP A 62 2.73 7.00 2.89
C ASP A 62 3.99 7.25 3.73
N ASN A 63 3.82 7.30 5.06
CA ASN A 63 4.89 7.49 6.03
C ASN A 63 5.54 6.18 6.50
N ILE A 64 5.02 5.03 6.07
CA ILE A 64 5.59 3.71 6.39
C ILE A 64 6.57 3.29 5.29
N LEU A 65 6.13 3.40 4.04
CA LEU A 65 6.92 3.12 2.86
C LEU A 65 6.94 4.37 1.96
N PRO A 66 7.82 5.34 2.22
CA PRO A 66 7.87 6.59 1.46
C PRO A 66 7.92 6.34 -0.05
N ILE A 67 7.03 6.96 -0.80
CA ILE A 67 6.79 6.71 -2.21
C ILE A 67 8.04 6.86 -3.09
N ASP A 68 8.90 7.83 -2.77
CA ASP A 68 10.15 8.08 -3.51
C ASP A 68 11.13 6.91 -3.43
N ALA A 69 11.17 6.24 -2.27
CA ALA A 69 12.08 5.11 -2.03
C ALA A 69 11.47 3.76 -2.43
N THR A 70 10.20 3.72 -2.76
CA THR A 70 9.45 2.48 -2.99
C THR A 70 8.78 2.46 -4.36
N ALA A 71 7.54 2.90 -4.47
CA ALA A 71 6.73 2.73 -5.70
C ALA A 71 7.33 3.44 -6.91
N ARG A 72 7.90 4.64 -6.75
CA ARG A 72 8.57 5.35 -7.85
C ARG A 72 9.81 4.61 -8.34
N GLU A 73 10.61 4.06 -7.42
CA GLU A 73 11.77 3.23 -7.77
C GLU A 73 11.37 1.88 -8.37
N PHE A 74 10.26 1.30 -7.89
CA PHE A 74 9.72 0.07 -8.45
C PHE A 74 9.25 0.28 -9.88
N HIS A 75 8.45 1.34 -10.14
CA HIS A 75 7.96 1.65 -11.48
C HIS A 75 9.08 1.94 -12.48
N LYS A 76 10.17 2.60 -12.07
CA LYS A 76 11.36 2.77 -12.94
C LYS A 76 11.93 1.44 -13.43
N ARG A 77 11.77 0.35 -12.65
CA ARG A 77 12.27 -1.00 -12.99
C ARG A 77 11.24 -1.84 -13.73
N LEU A 78 9.96 -1.45 -13.66
CA LEU A 78 8.82 -2.09 -14.33
C LEU A 78 7.99 -1.03 -15.06
N PRO A 79 8.55 -0.37 -16.11
CA PRO A 79 7.90 0.76 -16.77
C PRO A 79 6.63 0.39 -17.51
N GLU A 80 6.44 -0.89 -17.84
CA GLU A 80 5.23 -1.40 -18.49
C GLU A 80 4.02 -1.56 -17.53
N ALA A 81 4.24 -1.47 -16.23
CA ALA A 81 3.15 -1.51 -15.27
C ALA A 81 2.34 -0.21 -15.33
N ASP A 82 1.01 -0.34 -15.23
CA ASP A 82 0.18 0.82 -14.91
C ASP A 82 0.60 1.40 -13.55
N TYR A 83 0.72 2.72 -13.46
CA TYR A 83 1.18 3.38 -12.25
C TYR A 83 0.25 4.50 -11.84
N ILE A 84 -0.25 4.42 -10.61
CA ILE A 84 -1.19 5.40 -10.05
C ILE A 84 -0.72 5.84 -8.67
N GLU A 85 -0.49 7.14 -8.50
CA GLU A 85 -0.30 7.78 -7.21
C GLU A 85 -1.65 8.32 -6.72
N ILE A 86 -2.03 7.99 -5.49
CA ILE A 86 -3.22 8.54 -4.85
C ILE A 86 -2.78 9.67 -3.92
N ASP A 87 -3.15 10.89 -4.28
CA ASP A 87 -2.73 12.10 -3.56
C ASP A 87 -3.26 12.13 -2.13
N GLY A 88 -2.37 12.46 -1.18
CA GLY A 88 -2.66 12.51 0.25
C GLY A 88 -2.93 11.14 0.90
N ALA A 89 -2.94 10.05 0.15
CA ALA A 89 -3.23 8.73 0.71
C ALA A 89 -2.08 8.21 1.58
N PRO A 90 -2.39 7.67 2.77
CA PRO A 90 -1.42 7.01 3.65
C PRO A 90 -1.19 5.55 3.25
N HIS A 91 -0.37 4.83 4.02
CA HIS A 91 -0.14 3.40 3.83
C HIS A 91 -1.43 2.58 3.82
N GLY A 92 -2.36 2.90 4.69
CA GLY A 92 -3.69 2.26 4.80
C GLY A 92 -4.71 2.77 3.78
N LEU A 93 -4.29 3.09 2.56
CA LEU A 93 -5.12 3.70 1.51
C LEU A 93 -6.37 2.90 1.13
N LEU A 94 -6.35 1.59 1.28
CA LEU A 94 -7.52 0.73 1.03
C LEU A 94 -8.73 1.11 1.90
N TRP A 95 -8.49 1.66 3.08
CA TRP A 95 -9.52 2.11 4.01
C TRP A 95 -9.83 3.61 3.87
N THR A 96 -8.81 4.42 3.67
CA THR A 96 -8.95 5.88 3.66
C THR A 96 -9.32 6.44 2.29
N HIS A 97 -8.90 5.77 1.21
CA HIS A 97 -9.10 6.20 -0.19
C HIS A 97 -9.77 5.08 -1.01
N THR A 98 -10.77 4.43 -0.40
CA THR A 98 -11.46 3.25 -0.97
C THR A 98 -12.04 3.51 -2.36
N THR A 99 -12.62 4.70 -2.58
CA THR A 99 -13.23 5.04 -3.87
C THR A 99 -12.17 5.14 -4.97
N GLU A 100 -11.08 5.84 -4.70
CA GLU A 100 -9.96 6.04 -5.61
C GLU A 100 -9.28 4.71 -5.95
N VAL A 101 -9.05 3.88 -4.92
CA VAL A 101 -8.49 2.52 -5.09
C VAL A 101 -9.38 1.63 -5.93
N ASN A 102 -10.67 1.56 -5.59
CA ASN A 102 -11.61 0.72 -6.33
C ASN A 102 -11.75 1.15 -7.79
N GLN A 103 -11.77 2.46 -8.06
CA GLN A 103 -11.82 2.97 -9.43
C GLN A 103 -10.57 2.56 -10.23
N ALA A 104 -9.40 2.66 -9.62
CA ALA A 104 -8.14 2.25 -10.23
C ALA A 104 -8.15 0.74 -10.55
N LEU A 105 -8.55 -0.08 -9.58
CA LEU A 105 -8.64 -1.53 -9.75
C LEU A 105 -9.65 -1.93 -10.83
N LEU A 106 -10.85 -1.36 -10.81
CA LEU A 106 -11.87 -1.67 -11.83
C LEU A 106 -11.43 -1.25 -13.23
N THR A 107 -10.76 -0.11 -13.36
CA THR A 107 -10.21 0.35 -14.63
C THR A 107 -9.12 -0.60 -15.15
N PHE A 108 -8.24 -1.04 -14.27
CA PHE A 108 -7.18 -1.99 -14.61
C PHE A 108 -7.75 -3.35 -15.03
N LEU A 109 -8.71 -3.88 -14.27
CA LEU A 109 -9.31 -5.21 -14.52
C LEU A 109 -10.23 -5.23 -15.75
N ALA A 110 -10.64 -4.09 -16.28
CA ALA A 110 -11.47 -3.99 -17.48
C ALA A 110 -10.66 -4.00 -18.80
N LYS A 111 -9.33 -4.03 -18.73
CA LYS A 111 -8.42 -4.13 -19.88
C LYS A 111 -8.36 -5.55 -20.43
#